data_514445723455ca9b2d61a588b03df2b4
#
_entry.id   514445723455ca9b2d61a588b03df2b4
#
_cell.length_a   1.000
_cell.length_b   1.000
_cell.length_c   1.000
_cell.angle_alpha   90.00
_cell.angle_beta   90.00
_cell.angle_gamma   90.00
#
_symmetry.space_group_name_H-M   'P 1'
#
loop_
_entity.id
_entity.type
_entity.pdbx_description
1 polymer ?
#
loop_
_entity_poly.entity_id
_entity_poly.type
_entity_poly.pdbx_seq_one_letter_code
_entity_poly.pdbx_strand_id
1 'polypeptide(L)'
;MNNKKIKLFADGLKIDQFDLDFGIEIDGYTFNPSIFKNHGANDYLHYSKELVSRAKNKPISLEVFADNKDEMLEQANILNDLGENIFVKIPITYTNQKFTTDVLEVMVKNNIKINLTAIF
;
A
#
# COMPACT_ATOMS: atom_id res chain seq x y z
N MET A 1 15.53 -2.56 -22.53
CA MET A 1 15.34 -3.57 -21.48
C MET A 1 16.07 -3.13 -20.23
N ASN A 2 15.39 -3.19 -19.09
CA ASN A 2 16.00 -2.81 -17.82
C ASN A 2 16.80 -3.98 -17.26
N ASN A 3 18.13 -3.83 -17.15
CA ASN A 3 19.03 -4.87 -16.64
C ASN A 3 19.46 -4.65 -15.19
N LYS A 4 18.89 -3.67 -14.51
CA LYS A 4 19.26 -3.43 -13.12
C LYS A 4 18.80 -4.54 -12.20
N LYS A 5 19.67 -4.94 -11.29
CA LYS A 5 19.39 -5.99 -10.30
C LYS A 5 18.62 -5.47 -9.09
N ILE A 6 18.66 -4.16 -8.85
CA ILE A 6 18.00 -3.50 -7.73
C ILE A 6 16.75 -2.82 -8.25
N LYS A 7 15.64 -3.06 -7.56
CA LYS A 7 14.39 -2.35 -7.82
C LYS A 7 14.30 -1.14 -6.90
N LEU A 8 13.92 0.00 -7.47
CA LEU A 8 13.79 1.25 -6.73
C LEU A 8 12.32 1.60 -6.56
N PHE A 9 11.93 1.82 -5.31
CA PHE A 9 10.56 2.19 -4.96
C PHE A 9 10.57 3.60 -4.40
N ALA A 10 9.67 4.44 -4.92
CA ALA A 10 9.46 5.77 -4.36
C ALA A 10 8.44 5.69 -3.22
N ASP A 11 8.77 6.29 -2.10
CA ASP A 11 7.92 6.28 -0.91
C ASP A 11 7.30 7.67 -0.70
N GLY A 12 5.97 7.69 -0.54
CA GLY A 12 5.26 8.90 -0.16
C GLY A 12 5.18 9.99 -1.22
N LEU A 13 5.26 9.64 -2.51
CA LEU A 13 5.11 10.63 -3.57
C LEU A 13 3.73 11.26 -3.54
N LYS A 14 3.68 12.58 -3.74
CA LYS A 14 2.44 13.30 -3.99
C LYS A 14 1.99 13.06 -5.43
N ILE A 15 0.70 13.21 -5.70
CA ILE A 15 0.13 12.93 -7.02
C ILE A 15 0.83 13.74 -8.12
N ASP A 16 1.12 15.00 -7.88
CA ASP A 16 1.79 15.86 -8.84
C ASP A 16 3.25 15.51 -9.09
N GLN A 17 3.85 14.69 -8.25
CA GLN A 17 5.24 14.27 -8.38
C GLN A 17 5.43 13.04 -9.29
N PHE A 18 4.35 12.33 -9.64
CA PHE A 18 4.45 11.15 -10.50
C PHE A 18 4.97 11.45 -11.91
N ASP A 19 4.75 12.65 -12.38
CA ASP A 19 5.16 13.06 -13.73
C ASP A 19 6.57 13.66 -13.77
N LEU A 20 7.24 13.76 -12.61
CA LEU A 20 8.60 14.30 -12.56
C LEU A 20 9.62 13.29 -13.07
N ASP A 21 10.63 13.79 -13.74
CA ASP A 21 11.77 12.98 -14.16
C ASP A 21 12.82 12.99 -13.04
N PHE A 22 13.01 11.85 -12.40
CA PHE A 22 13.98 11.70 -11.33
C PHE A 22 15.38 11.30 -11.85
N GLY A 23 15.52 11.13 -13.17
CA GLY A 23 16.78 10.69 -13.76
C GLY A 23 17.08 9.21 -13.58
N ILE A 24 16.20 8.47 -12.90
CA ILE A 24 16.30 7.02 -12.69
C ILE A 24 14.91 6.41 -12.89
N GLU A 25 14.88 5.13 -13.24
CA GLU A 25 13.63 4.41 -13.36
C GLU A 25 13.08 4.02 -11.99
N ILE A 26 11.82 4.36 -11.75
CA ILE A 26 11.10 3.94 -10.55
C ILE A 26 10.31 2.67 -10.88
N ASP A 27 10.52 1.62 -10.10
CA ASP A 27 9.90 0.31 -10.34
C ASP A 27 8.55 0.13 -9.66
N GLY A 28 8.28 0.93 -8.64
CA GLY A 28 7.02 0.87 -7.92
C GLY A 28 6.92 1.97 -6.88
N TYR A 29 5.82 1.97 -6.15
CA TYR A 29 5.49 3.04 -5.20
C TYR A 29 5.01 2.45 -3.89
N THR A 30 5.33 3.13 -2.78
CA THR A 30 4.83 2.76 -1.46
C THR A 30 4.23 3.98 -0.78
N PHE A 31 3.15 3.77 -0.05
CA PHE A 31 2.46 4.81 0.70
C PHE A 31 2.00 4.28 2.05
N ASN A 32 2.00 5.15 3.05
CA ASN A 32 1.45 4.83 4.35
C ASN A 32 0.37 5.86 4.72
N PRO A 33 -0.55 5.52 5.63
CA PRO A 33 -1.68 6.39 5.92
C PRO A 33 -1.35 7.58 6.81
N SER A 34 -0.15 7.69 7.34
CA SER A 34 0.20 8.79 8.25
C SER A 34 0.03 10.15 7.60
N ILE A 35 0.28 10.25 6.29
CA ILE A 35 0.10 11.48 5.52
C ILE A 35 -1.39 11.83 5.40
N PHE A 36 -2.28 10.83 5.47
CA PHE A 36 -3.70 10.98 5.23
C PHE A 36 -4.55 10.99 6.49
N LYS A 37 -3.96 10.73 7.65
CA LYS A 37 -4.70 10.69 8.93
C LYS A 37 -5.48 11.96 9.21
N ASN A 38 -4.96 13.10 8.79
CA ASN A 38 -5.61 14.38 8.99
C ASN A 38 -6.75 14.66 8.02
N HIS A 39 -6.91 13.81 7.00
CA HIS A 39 -7.92 13.98 5.95
C HIS A 39 -9.10 13.02 6.09
N GLY A 40 -9.01 12.02 6.96
CA GLY A 40 -10.06 11.03 7.15
C GLY A 40 -10.02 9.86 6.16
N ALA A 41 -10.79 8.81 6.48
CA ALA A 41 -10.76 7.56 5.71
C ALA A 41 -11.30 7.70 4.29
N ASN A 42 -12.31 8.55 4.10
CA ASN A 42 -12.89 8.77 2.76
C ASN A 42 -11.90 9.44 1.84
N ASP A 43 -11.13 10.39 2.35
CA ASP A 43 -10.10 11.07 1.58
C ASP A 43 -8.96 10.11 1.24
N TYR A 44 -8.62 9.21 2.15
CA TYR A 44 -7.60 8.19 1.89
C TYR A 44 -7.98 7.28 0.73
N LEU A 45 -9.22 6.80 0.69
CA LEU A 45 -9.69 5.94 -0.39
C LEU A 45 -9.69 6.68 -1.73
N HIS A 46 -10.21 7.90 -1.74
CA HIS A 46 -10.23 8.73 -2.95
C HIS A 46 -8.82 9.01 -3.45
N TYR A 47 -7.92 9.37 -2.56
CA TYR A 47 -6.53 9.64 -2.88
C TYR A 47 -5.83 8.37 -3.39
N SER A 48 -6.12 7.23 -2.79
CA SER A 48 -5.56 5.94 -3.23
C SER A 48 -5.98 5.60 -4.65
N LYS A 49 -7.22 5.88 -5.03
CA LYS A 49 -7.68 5.68 -6.42
C LYS A 49 -6.86 6.51 -7.41
N GLU A 50 -6.57 7.75 -7.09
CA GLU A 50 -5.75 8.60 -7.93
C GLU A 50 -4.31 8.09 -8.02
N LEU A 51 -3.73 7.66 -6.89
CA LEU A 51 -2.39 7.09 -6.88
C LEU A 51 -2.29 5.85 -7.77
N VAL A 52 -3.26 4.95 -7.68
CA VAL A 52 -3.30 3.74 -8.51
C VAL A 52 -3.36 4.10 -9.99
N SER A 53 -4.17 5.09 -10.35
CA SER A 53 -4.26 5.59 -11.73
C SER A 53 -2.92 6.13 -12.23
N ARG A 54 -2.19 6.85 -11.38
CA ARG A 54 -0.89 7.44 -11.74
C ARG A 54 0.23 6.42 -11.83
N ALA A 55 0.10 5.30 -11.12
CA ALA A 55 1.14 4.26 -11.09
C ALA A 55 1.30 3.52 -12.42
N LYS A 56 0.33 3.59 -13.33
CA LYS A 56 0.40 3.02 -14.68
C LYS A 56 0.83 1.54 -14.68
N ASN A 57 0.17 0.72 -13.89
CA ASN A 57 0.42 -0.71 -13.75
C ASN A 57 1.72 -1.10 -13.04
N LYS A 58 2.51 -0.14 -12.57
CA LYS A 58 3.64 -0.46 -11.70
C LYS A 58 3.13 -0.89 -10.32
N PRO A 59 3.86 -1.77 -9.62
CA PRO A 59 3.46 -2.15 -8.26
C PRO A 59 3.30 -0.95 -7.34
N ILE A 60 2.22 -0.94 -6.61
CA ILE A 60 1.92 0.11 -5.64
C ILE A 60 1.48 -0.53 -4.34
N SER A 61 2.13 -0.18 -3.24
CA SER A 61 1.81 -0.68 -1.91
C SER A 61 1.05 0.37 -1.13
N LEU A 62 -0.15 0.01 -0.67
CA LEU A 62 -1.04 0.87 0.10
C LEU A 62 -1.26 0.23 1.47
N GLU A 63 -1.02 0.98 2.54
CA GLU A 63 -1.10 0.44 3.89
C GLU A 63 -2.49 0.59 4.48
N VAL A 64 -2.95 -0.44 5.20
CA VAL A 64 -4.14 -0.35 6.05
C VAL A 64 -3.80 0.45 7.30
N PHE A 65 -4.78 1.12 7.88
CA PHE A 65 -4.58 1.91 9.11
C PHE A 65 -5.51 1.49 10.26
N ALA A 66 -6.36 0.49 10.05
CA ALA A 66 -7.15 -0.10 11.13
C ALA A 66 -6.27 -0.86 12.11
N ASP A 67 -6.77 -1.07 13.32
CA ASP A 67 -6.02 -1.71 14.39
C ASP A 67 -6.73 -2.94 14.97
N ASN A 68 -7.66 -3.51 14.22
CA ASN A 68 -8.29 -4.79 14.57
C ASN A 68 -8.53 -5.61 13.32
N LYS A 69 -8.74 -6.91 13.52
CA LYS A 69 -8.84 -7.87 12.44
C LYS A 69 -9.93 -7.51 11.42
N ASP A 70 -11.13 -7.27 11.89
CA ASP A 70 -12.28 -7.10 10.99
C ASP A 70 -12.16 -5.84 10.15
N GLU A 71 -11.80 -4.71 10.77
CA GLU A 71 -11.60 -3.45 10.05
C GLU A 71 -10.40 -3.52 9.11
N MET A 72 -9.33 -4.21 9.52
CA MET A 72 -8.15 -4.36 8.70
C MET A 72 -8.44 -5.18 7.45
N LEU A 73 -9.23 -6.26 7.58
CA LEU A 73 -9.65 -7.07 6.44
C LEU A 73 -10.57 -6.28 5.50
N GLU A 74 -11.48 -5.50 6.04
CA GLU A 74 -12.35 -4.64 5.25
C GLU A 74 -11.54 -3.64 4.44
N GLN A 75 -10.59 -2.96 5.06
CA GLN A 75 -9.70 -2.03 4.38
C GLN A 75 -8.85 -2.73 3.33
N ALA A 76 -8.31 -3.90 3.65
CA ALA A 76 -7.49 -4.67 2.71
C ALA A 76 -8.28 -5.02 1.45
N ASN A 77 -9.53 -5.46 1.60
CA ASN A 77 -10.39 -5.78 0.46
C ASN A 77 -10.68 -4.54 -0.38
N ILE A 78 -10.99 -3.42 0.25
CA ILE A 78 -11.27 -2.17 -0.45
C ILE A 78 -10.05 -1.72 -1.26
N LEU A 79 -8.87 -1.74 -0.65
CA LEU A 79 -7.64 -1.34 -1.33
C LEU A 79 -7.29 -2.31 -2.47
N ASN A 80 -7.43 -3.60 -2.24
CA ASN A 80 -7.13 -4.61 -3.24
C ASN A 80 -8.00 -4.47 -4.49
N ASP A 81 -9.25 -4.03 -4.32
CA ASP A 81 -10.19 -3.86 -5.42
C ASP A 81 -9.88 -2.65 -6.30
N LEU A 82 -8.95 -1.80 -5.92
CA LEU A 82 -8.60 -0.61 -6.69
C LEU A 82 -7.80 -0.92 -7.94
N GLY A 83 -7.15 -2.08 -8.02
CA GLY A 83 -6.39 -2.47 -9.21
C GLY A 83 -5.64 -3.78 -9.03
N GLU A 84 -5.11 -4.31 -10.12
CA GLU A 84 -4.38 -5.58 -10.14
C GLU A 84 -2.92 -5.43 -9.70
N ASN A 85 -2.41 -4.20 -9.69
CA ASN A 85 -1.03 -3.89 -9.36
C ASN A 85 -0.83 -3.54 -7.89
N ILE A 86 -1.83 -3.76 -7.04
CA ILE A 86 -1.81 -3.35 -5.65
C ILE A 86 -1.25 -4.45 -4.75
N PHE A 87 -0.35 -4.04 -3.85
CA PHE A 87 0.07 -4.81 -2.71
C PHE A 87 -0.48 -4.13 -1.47
N VAL A 88 -1.23 -4.86 -0.65
CA VAL A 88 -1.77 -4.31 0.58
C VAL A 88 -0.70 -4.42 1.66
N LYS A 89 -0.31 -3.29 2.21
CA LYS A 89 0.72 -3.21 3.25
C LYS A 89 0.09 -3.46 4.61
N ILE A 90 0.59 -4.48 5.31
CA ILE A 90 0.07 -4.91 6.61
C ILE A 90 1.21 -4.83 7.63
N PRO A 91 1.01 -4.17 8.78
CA PRO A 91 2.00 -4.21 9.85
C PRO A 91 2.08 -5.62 10.45
N ILE A 92 3.27 -5.99 10.89
CA ILE A 92 3.49 -7.33 11.48
C ILE A 92 2.75 -7.50 12.80
N THR A 93 2.48 -6.41 13.51
CA THR A 93 1.74 -6.43 14.77
C THR A 93 0.67 -5.34 14.80
N TYR A 94 -0.39 -5.61 15.57
CA TYR A 94 -1.31 -4.56 16.00
C TYR A 94 -0.63 -3.65 17.02
N THR A 95 -1.25 -2.51 17.38
CA THR A 95 -0.68 -1.61 18.38
C THR A 95 -0.57 -2.25 19.76
N ASN A 96 -1.36 -3.28 20.06
CA ASN A 96 -1.27 -4.06 21.30
C ASN A 96 -0.14 -5.10 21.28
N GLN A 97 0.71 -5.08 20.25
CA GLN A 97 1.86 -5.96 20.06
C GLN A 97 1.53 -7.41 19.73
N LYS A 98 0.27 -7.76 19.53
CA LYS A 98 -0.11 -9.07 19.01
C LYS A 98 0.15 -9.13 17.51
N PHE A 99 0.58 -10.30 17.02
CA PHE A 99 0.86 -10.48 15.59
C PHE A 99 -0.42 -10.46 14.76
N THR A 100 -0.30 -9.93 13.55
CA THR A 100 -1.39 -9.85 12.59
C THR A 100 -1.58 -11.12 11.76
N THR A 101 -1.08 -12.25 12.24
CA THR A 101 -1.13 -13.53 11.55
C THR A 101 -2.55 -13.92 11.15
N ASP A 102 -3.53 -13.64 12.00
CA ASP A 102 -4.95 -13.91 11.75
C ASP A 102 -5.46 -13.18 10.49
N VAL A 103 -5.05 -11.94 10.28
CA VAL A 103 -5.38 -11.16 9.08
C VAL A 103 -4.67 -11.74 7.87
N LEU A 104 -3.38 -12.04 8.00
CA LEU A 104 -2.56 -12.54 6.90
C LEU A 104 -3.10 -13.85 6.36
N GLU A 105 -3.55 -14.75 7.21
CA GLU A 105 -4.12 -16.03 6.79
C GLU A 105 -5.35 -15.85 5.91
N VAL A 106 -6.25 -14.95 6.28
CA VAL A 106 -7.45 -14.67 5.48
C VAL A 106 -7.08 -14.00 4.16
N MET A 107 -6.15 -13.06 4.19
CA MET A 107 -5.72 -12.36 2.97
C MET A 107 -5.11 -13.33 1.95
N VAL A 108 -4.28 -14.25 2.41
CA VAL A 108 -3.68 -15.27 1.53
C VAL A 108 -4.77 -16.12 0.88
N LYS A 109 -5.77 -16.55 1.65
CA LYS A 109 -6.91 -17.32 1.12
C LYS A 109 -7.70 -16.55 0.07
N ASN A 110 -7.75 -15.22 0.20
CA ASN A 110 -8.49 -14.35 -0.71
C ASN A 110 -7.62 -13.86 -1.89
N ASN A 111 -6.42 -14.39 -2.04
CA ASN A 111 -5.48 -14.03 -3.11
C ASN A 111 -5.09 -12.55 -3.13
N ILE A 112 -5.06 -11.92 -1.96
CA ILE A 112 -4.60 -10.54 -1.81
C ILE A 112 -3.08 -10.54 -1.73
N LYS A 113 -2.43 -9.75 -2.57
CA LYS A 113 -0.97 -9.59 -2.53
C LYS A 113 -0.60 -8.72 -1.32
N ILE A 114 0.35 -9.19 -0.54
CA ILE A 114 0.71 -8.59 0.75
C ILE A 114 2.13 -8.05 0.71
N ASN A 115 2.31 -6.86 1.28
CA ASN A 115 3.61 -6.30 1.63
C ASN A 115 3.64 -6.20 3.17
N LEU A 116 4.38 -7.10 3.80
CA LEU A 116 4.46 -7.15 5.26
C LEU A 116 5.47 -6.14 5.75
N THR A 117 5.08 -5.28 6.67
CA THR A 117 5.95 -4.23 7.20
C THR A 117 6.07 -4.32 8.72
N ALA A 118 7.24 -3.95 9.22
CA ALA A 118 7.51 -3.85 10.65
C ALA A 118 7.92 -2.41 10.98
N ILE A 119 7.37 -1.90 12.08
CA ILE A 119 7.74 -0.58 12.60
C ILE A 119 8.48 -0.81 13.90
N PHE A 120 9.70 -0.35 13.96
CA PHE A 120 10.53 -0.45 15.15
C PHE A 120 10.67 0.88 15.84
#